data_512e497fe7b91c06b0edc0d4f97da05d
#
_entry.id   512e497fe7b91c06b0edc0d4f97da05d
#
_cell.length_a   1.000
_cell.length_b   1.000
_cell.length_c   1.000
_cell.angle_alpha   90.00
_cell.angle_beta   90.00
_cell.angle_gamma   90.00
#
_symmetry.space_group_name_H-M   'P 1'
#
loop_
_entity.id
_entity.type
_entity.pdbx_description
1 polymer ?
#
loop_
_entity_poly.entity_id
_entity_poly.type
_entity_poly.pdbx_seq_one_letter_code
_entity_poly.pdbx_strand_id
1 'polypeptide(L)'
;MLIKDIFVYIFIFIISWFIFDRLSSFSNIFIQWGIGAIPLLLLIFYPIFITLKKKRNFSEIGFTLKNWLGAIGWGTSIGLIIVILNQYFFYGEQLASFNNLGLGIIYWAFLAFSQEVFFRGYLQKNLEKVYGNFLGLIFASCLFSLWHITVRFYPGWMTPISLLKVFSVGLLWGLSFQKTKNLIAPCLSHFLVGILLSY
;
A
#
# COMPACT_ATOMS: atom_id res chain seq x y z
N MET A 1 2.78 9.87 20.86
CA MET A 1 3.23 8.93 19.82
C MET A 1 2.46 9.16 18.53
N LEU A 2 1.15 9.11 18.54
CA LEU A 2 0.29 9.27 17.36
C LEU A 2 0.49 10.60 16.60
N ILE A 3 0.60 11.73 17.31
CA ILE A 3 0.83 13.04 16.68
C ILE A 3 2.08 13.02 15.80
N LYS A 4 3.19 12.44 16.29
CA LYS A 4 4.42 12.30 15.49
C LYS A 4 4.22 11.42 14.25
N ASP A 5 3.44 10.35 14.39
CA ASP A 5 3.18 9.42 13.27
C ASP A 5 2.35 10.10 12.18
N ILE A 6 1.39 10.96 12.55
CA ILE A 6 0.62 11.77 11.60
C ILE A 6 1.49 12.83 10.94
N PHE A 7 2.36 13.52 11.68
CA PHE A 7 3.31 14.47 11.07
C PHE A 7 4.23 13.79 10.05
N VAL A 8 4.71 12.59 10.35
CA VAL A 8 5.54 11.83 9.40
C VAL A 8 4.73 11.43 8.17
N TYR A 9 3.49 10.97 8.35
CA TYR A 9 2.61 10.70 7.22
C TYR A 9 2.44 11.96 6.34
N ILE A 10 2.13 13.12 6.92
CA ILE A 10 1.99 14.38 6.19
C ILE A 10 3.29 14.74 5.47
N PHE A 11 4.44 14.61 6.13
CA PHE A 11 5.74 14.88 5.54
C PHE A 11 6.02 13.98 4.33
N ILE A 12 5.82 12.66 4.48
CA ILE A 12 6.00 11.71 3.36
C ILE A 12 4.99 12.02 2.25
N PHE A 13 3.73 12.35 2.59
CA PHE A 13 2.70 12.74 1.63
C PHE A 13 3.12 13.96 0.81
N ILE A 14 3.61 15.04 1.46
CA ILE A 14 4.07 16.26 0.77
C ILE A 14 5.24 15.95 -0.14
N ILE A 15 6.25 15.20 0.33
CA ILE A 15 7.40 14.80 -0.50
C ILE A 15 6.92 14.00 -1.72
N SER A 16 6.02 13.05 -1.51
CA SER A 16 5.47 12.22 -2.59
C SER A 16 4.73 13.06 -3.61
N TRP A 17 3.93 14.01 -3.14
CA TRP A 17 3.21 14.94 -3.99
C TRP A 17 4.16 15.72 -4.89
N PHE A 18 5.23 16.32 -4.34
CA PHE A 18 6.20 17.06 -5.12
C PHE A 18 6.96 16.16 -6.10
N ILE A 19 7.39 14.99 -5.66
CA ILE A 19 8.16 14.06 -6.50
C ILE A 19 7.28 13.57 -7.65
N PHE A 20 6.10 13.03 -7.35
CA PHE A 20 5.23 12.47 -8.37
C PHE A 20 4.69 13.53 -9.34
N ASP A 21 4.46 14.76 -8.90
CA ASP A 21 4.07 15.87 -9.78
C ASP A 21 5.14 16.19 -10.83
N ARG A 22 6.41 15.97 -10.50
CA ARG A 22 7.54 16.26 -11.38
C ARG A 22 8.04 15.08 -12.21
N LEU A 23 7.63 13.85 -11.89
CA LEU A 23 8.15 12.67 -12.60
C LEU A 23 7.88 12.71 -14.10
N SER A 24 6.71 13.21 -14.52
CA SER A 24 6.36 13.32 -15.94
C SER A 24 7.23 14.29 -16.73
N SER A 25 7.96 15.19 -16.05
CA SER A 25 8.89 16.13 -16.73
C SER A 25 10.22 15.49 -17.14
N PHE A 26 10.53 14.30 -16.63
CA PHE A 26 11.72 13.56 -16.99
C PHE A 26 11.46 12.65 -18.18
N SER A 27 12.25 12.75 -19.25
CA SER A 27 12.14 11.86 -20.42
C SER A 27 12.76 10.48 -20.19
N ASN A 28 13.69 10.34 -19.24
CA ASN A 28 14.39 9.09 -18.97
C ASN A 28 13.64 8.27 -17.93
N ILE A 29 13.20 7.07 -18.33
CA ILE A 29 12.43 6.16 -17.48
C ILE A 29 13.20 5.69 -16.23
N PHE A 30 14.51 5.51 -16.32
CA PHE A 30 15.34 5.12 -15.17
C PHE A 30 15.43 6.22 -14.12
N ILE A 31 15.48 7.49 -14.57
CA ILE A 31 15.42 8.66 -13.68
C ILE A 31 14.04 8.71 -13.00
N GLN A 32 12.97 8.54 -13.76
CA GLN A 32 11.61 8.50 -13.20
C GLN A 32 11.49 7.41 -12.10
N TRP A 33 11.97 6.20 -12.38
CA TRP A 33 11.92 5.10 -11.42
C TRP A 33 12.79 5.35 -10.19
N GLY A 34 14.01 5.85 -10.39
CA GLY A 34 14.93 6.18 -9.29
C GLY A 34 14.35 7.23 -8.35
N ILE A 35 13.85 8.34 -8.90
CA ILE A 35 13.26 9.42 -8.12
C ILE A 35 11.92 8.97 -7.50
N GLY A 36 11.09 8.25 -8.25
CA GLY A 36 9.81 7.73 -7.78
C GLY A 36 9.94 6.68 -6.66
N ALA A 37 11.09 6.01 -6.57
CA ALA A 37 11.37 5.09 -5.48
C ALA A 37 11.59 5.79 -4.13
N ILE A 38 12.00 7.08 -4.10
CA ILE A 38 12.31 7.80 -2.87
C ILE A 38 11.14 7.80 -1.88
N PRO A 39 9.91 8.19 -2.25
CA PRO A 39 8.77 8.10 -1.34
C PRO A 39 8.50 6.69 -0.84
N LEU A 40 8.63 5.68 -1.71
CA LEU A 40 8.41 4.29 -1.35
C LEU A 40 9.47 3.78 -0.36
N LEU A 41 10.71 4.19 -0.53
CA LEU A 41 11.79 3.90 0.43
C LEU A 41 11.52 4.55 1.79
N LEU A 42 11.02 5.78 1.84
CA LEU A 42 10.63 6.42 3.10
C LEU A 42 9.53 5.64 3.82
N LEU A 43 8.55 5.08 3.09
CA LEU A 43 7.51 4.22 3.66
C LEU A 43 8.07 2.93 4.29
N ILE A 44 9.18 2.41 3.78
CA ILE A 44 9.85 1.23 4.35
C ILE A 44 10.76 1.61 5.51
N PHE A 45 11.66 2.55 5.28
CA PHE A 45 12.73 2.84 6.23
C PHE A 45 12.23 3.46 7.52
N TYR A 46 11.21 4.30 7.48
CA TYR A 46 10.70 4.93 8.68
C TYR A 46 10.15 3.92 9.72
N PRO A 47 9.24 2.98 9.37
CA PRO A 47 8.79 1.94 10.31
C PRO A 47 9.93 1.07 10.84
N ILE A 48 10.86 0.67 9.98
CA ILE A 48 12.02 -0.14 10.36
C ILE A 48 12.90 0.64 11.34
N PHE A 49 13.25 1.89 11.02
CA PHE A 49 14.06 2.75 11.90
C PHE A 49 13.43 2.92 13.28
N ILE A 50 12.12 3.20 13.34
CA ILE A 50 11.43 3.38 14.63
C ILE A 50 11.39 2.07 15.42
N THR A 51 11.21 0.92 14.74
CA THR A 51 11.21 -0.40 15.37
C THR A 51 12.57 -0.70 15.98
N LEU A 52 13.65 -0.47 15.25
CA LEU A 52 15.03 -0.61 15.71
C LEU A 52 15.36 0.35 16.85
N LYS A 53 15.06 1.64 16.69
CA LYS A 53 15.31 2.68 17.71
C LYS A 53 14.61 2.37 19.03
N LYS A 54 13.42 1.79 18.98
CA LYS A 54 12.65 1.41 20.17
C LYS A 54 12.97 0.00 20.66
N LYS A 55 13.95 -0.69 20.08
CA LYS A 55 14.34 -2.07 20.40
C LYS A 55 13.13 -3.03 20.41
N ARG A 56 12.19 -2.85 19.46
CA ARG A 56 11.00 -3.67 19.33
C ARG A 56 11.25 -4.85 18.41
N ASN A 57 10.43 -5.89 18.58
CA ASN A 57 10.48 -7.03 17.68
C ASN A 57 9.81 -6.66 16.33
N PHE A 58 10.41 -7.08 15.22
CA PHE A 58 9.85 -6.88 13.89
C PHE A 58 8.48 -7.55 13.69
N SER A 59 8.18 -8.59 14.47
CA SER A 59 6.82 -9.18 14.49
C SER A 59 5.74 -8.18 14.92
N GLU A 60 6.12 -7.12 15.66
CA GLU A 60 5.17 -6.06 16.01
C GLU A 60 4.68 -5.26 14.81
N ILE A 61 5.44 -5.19 13.74
CA ILE A 61 5.04 -4.57 12.47
C ILE A 61 4.66 -5.60 11.40
N GLY A 62 4.45 -6.87 11.81
CA GLY A 62 3.94 -7.92 10.94
C GLY A 62 5.02 -8.72 10.18
N PHE A 63 6.32 -8.47 10.42
CA PHE A 63 7.39 -9.33 9.90
C PHE A 63 7.49 -10.58 10.77
N THR A 64 6.77 -11.62 10.41
CA THR A 64 6.72 -12.88 11.15
C THR A 64 6.46 -14.05 10.22
N LEU A 65 7.03 -15.22 10.57
CA LEU A 65 6.70 -16.47 9.90
C LEU A 65 5.50 -17.20 10.56
N LYS A 66 4.95 -16.64 11.65
CA LYS A 66 3.75 -17.22 12.25
C LYS A 66 2.58 -17.12 11.28
N ASN A 67 1.82 -18.22 11.13
CA ASN A 67 0.64 -18.30 10.28
C ASN A 67 0.88 -17.87 8.81
N TRP A 68 2.09 -18.09 8.27
CA TRP A 68 2.44 -17.67 6.91
C TRP A 68 1.59 -18.32 5.83
N LEU A 69 1.26 -19.63 5.98
CA LEU A 69 0.34 -20.32 5.04
C LEU A 69 -1.06 -19.72 5.08
N GLY A 70 -1.59 -19.46 6.28
CA GLY A 70 -2.87 -18.76 6.42
C GLY A 70 -2.83 -17.36 5.83
N ALA A 71 -1.71 -16.65 5.99
CA ALA A 71 -1.52 -15.33 5.40
C ALA A 71 -1.47 -15.37 3.86
N ILE A 72 -0.83 -16.38 3.26
CA ILE A 72 -0.88 -16.61 1.82
C ILE A 72 -2.32 -16.88 1.36
N GLY A 73 -3.02 -17.78 2.04
CA GLY A 73 -4.43 -18.10 1.71
C GLY A 73 -5.32 -16.87 1.76
N TRP A 74 -5.25 -16.08 2.83
CA TRP A 74 -6.01 -14.82 2.96
C TRP A 74 -5.62 -13.80 1.89
N GLY A 75 -4.32 -13.60 1.66
CA GLY A 75 -3.81 -12.65 0.68
C GLY A 75 -4.26 -13.00 -0.74
N THR A 76 -4.11 -14.26 -1.13
CA THR A 76 -4.53 -14.73 -2.46
C THR A 76 -6.05 -14.60 -2.64
N SER A 77 -6.83 -15.06 -1.65
CA SER A 77 -8.30 -15.01 -1.74
C SER A 77 -8.82 -13.58 -1.86
N ILE A 78 -8.35 -12.67 -1.01
CA ILE A 78 -8.75 -11.27 -1.06
C ILE A 78 -8.29 -10.61 -2.37
N GLY A 79 -7.06 -10.86 -2.81
CA GLY A 79 -6.55 -10.32 -4.07
C GLY A 79 -7.41 -10.74 -5.26
N LEU A 80 -7.72 -12.03 -5.36
CA LEU A 80 -8.59 -12.54 -6.43
C LEU A 80 -10.01 -11.99 -6.35
N ILE A 81 -10.59 -11.90 -5.16
CA ILE A 81 -11.93 -11.29 -4.96
C ILE A 81 -11.93 -9.84 -5.46
N ILE A 82 -10.91 -9.04 -5.09
CA ILE A 82 -10.81 -7.64 -5.54
C ILE A 82 -10.71 -7.59 -7.07
N VAL A 83 -9.88 -8.42 -7.69
CA VAL A 83 -9.74 -8.47 -9.16
C VAL A 83 -11.08 -8.83 -9.82
N ILE A 84 -11.76 -9.86 -9.34
CA ILE A 84 -13.05 -10.29 -9.88
C ILE A 84 -14.11 -9.19 -9.73
N LEU A 85 -14.22 -8.57 -8.54
CA LEU A 85 -15.17 -7.48 -8.32
C LEU A 85 -14.85 -6.26 -9.19
N ASN A 86 -13.56 -5.94 -9.37
CA ASN A 86 -13.16 -4.85 -10.24
C ASN A 86 -13.57 -5.12 -11.71
N GLN A 87 -13.34 -6.32 -12.21
CA GLN A 87 -13.75 -6.72 -13.56
C GLN A 87 -15.29 -6.71 -13.73
N TYR A 88 -16.03 -7.11 -12.70
CA TYR A 88 -17.49 -7.18 -12.76
C TYR A 88 -18.15 -5.78 -12.72
N PHE A 89 -17.70 -4.92 -11.82
CA PHE A 89 -18.35 -3.61 -11.57
C PHE A 89 -17.79 -2.46 -12.41
N PHE A 90 -16.55 -2.58 -12.90
CA PHE A 90 -15.88 -1.52 -13.64
C PHE A 90 -15.53 -2.00 -15.06
N TYR A 91 -16.57 -2.22 -15.85
CA TYR A 91 -16.48 -2.63 -17.24
C TYR A 91 -15.44 -1.82 -18.01
N GLY A 92 -14.44 -2.49 -18.58
CA GLY A 92 -13.45 -1.90 -19.47
C GLY A 92 -12.03 -1.78 -18.91
N GLU A 93 -11.80 -2.07 -17.64
CA GLU A 93 -10.43 -2.23 -17.14
C GLU A 93 -9.88 -3.56 -17.68
N GLN A 94 -8.99 -3.48 -18.67
CA GLN A 94 -8.36 -4.66 -19.25
C GLN A 94 -7.42 -5.30 -18.23
N LEU A 95 -7.36 -6.65 -18.23
CA LEU A 95 -6.29 -7.34 -17.52
C LEU A 95 -4.94 -6.91 -18.12
N ALA A 96 -3.94 -6.80 -17.26
CA ALA A 96 -2.62 -6.34 -17.66
C ALA A 96 -2.07 -7.10 -18.87
N SER A 97 -1.49 -6.36 -19.81
CA SER A 97 -0.72 -6.95 -20.89
C SER A 97 0.59 -7.52 -20.34
N PHE A 98 0.88 -8.79 -20.61
CA PHE A 98 2.07 -9.47 -20.09
C PHE A 98 3.38 -9.12 -20.82
N ASN A 99 3.40 -8.12 -21.70
CA ASN A 99 4.56 -7.78 -22.54
C ASN A 99 5.82 -7.37 -21.76
N ASN A 100 5.68 -6.88 -20.52
CA ASN A 100 6.78 -6.47 -19.65
C ASN A 100 6.68 -7.08 -18.24
N LEU A 101 6.24 -8.34 -18.15
CA LEU A 101 5.92 -9.00 -16.90
C LEU A 101 7.06 -8.96 -15.87
N GLY A 102 8.31 -9.14 -16.30
CA GLY A 102 9.46 -9.19 -15.36
C GLY A 102 9.66 -7.91 -14.58
N LEU A 103 9.67 -6.76 -15.24
CA LEU A 103 9.80 -5.45 -14.59
C LEU A 103 8.54 -5.11 -13.79
N GLY A 104 7.36 -5.47 -14.29
CA GLY A 104 6.09 -5.30 -13.59
C GLY A 104 6.05 -6.04 -12.27
N ILE A 105 6.53 -7.29 -12.22
CA ILE A 105 6.61 -8.09 -10.98
C ILE A 105 7.47 -7.37 -9.93
N ILE A 106 8.66 -6.92 -10.32
CA ILE A 106 9.58 -6.23 -9.39
C ILE A 106 8.94 -4.92 -8.88
N TYR A 107 8.39 -4.12 -9.79
CA TYR A 107 7.75 -2.85 -9.45
C TYR A 107 6.58 -3.04 -8.48
N TRP A 108 5.62 -3.93 -8.80
CA TRP A 108 4.43 -4.13 -7.98
C TRP A 108 4.75 -4.82 -6.65
N ALA A 109 5.75 -5.72 -6.62
CA ALA A 109 6.20 -6.31 -5.37
C ALA A 109 6.82 -5.25 -4.44
N PHE A 110 7.67 -4.36 -4.98
CA PHE A 110 8.29 -3.28 -4.22
C PHE A 110 7.25 -2.25 -3.74
N LEU A 111 6.32 -1.84 -4.61
CA LEU A 111 5.26 -0.91 -4.29
C LEU A 111 4.33 -1.46 -3.21
N ALA A 112 3.81 -2.68 -3.40
CA ALA A 112 2.95 -3.34 -2.43
C ALA A 112 3.65 -3.48 -1.07
N PHE A 113 4.88 -3.97 -1.06
CA PHE A 113 5.65 -4.12 0.16
C PHE A 113 5.83 -2.78 0.90
N SER A 114 6.26 -1.74 0.20
CA SER A 114 6.52 -0.44 0.81
C SER A 114 5.27 0.17 1.45
N GLN A 115 4.15 0.11 0.76
CA GLN A 115 2.90 0.66 1.26
C GLN A 115 2.36 -0.16 2.42
N GLU A 116 2.37 -1.50 2.34
CA GLU A 116 1.80 -2.32 3.40
C GLU A 116 2.64 -2.30 4.69
N VAL A 117 3.97 -2.19 4.59
CA VAL A 117 4.84 -2.00 5.76
C VAL A 117 4.46 -0.73 6.52
N PHE A 118 4.25 0.38 5.81
CA PHE A 118 3.89 1.64 6.45
C PHE A 118 2.43 1.65 6.92
N PHE A 119 1.49 1.39 6.00
CA PHE A 119 0.08 1.59 6.29
C PHE A 119 -0.48 0.52 7.22
N ARG A 120 -0.11 -0.77 7.07
CA ARG A 120 -0.63 -1.87 7.91
C ARG A 120 0.30 -2.19 9.06
N GLY A 121 1.58 -2.39 8.76
CA GLY A 121 2.56 -2.76 9.77
C GLY A 121 2.79 -1.68 10.83
N TYR A 122 2.76 -0.42 10.43
CA TYR A 122 3.09 0.68 11.32
C TYR A 122 1.89 1.56 11.69
N LEU A 123 1.30 2.25 10.70
CA LEU A 123 0.29 3.29 10.94
C LEU A 123 -1.01 2.70 11.52
N GLN A 124 -1.56 1.67 10.89
CA GLN A 124 -2.78 1.01 11.36
C GLN A 124 -2.61 0.49 12.79
N LYS A 125 -1.51 -0.20 13.09
CA LYS A 125 -1.26 -0.69 14.46
C LYS A 125 -1.17 0.42 15.50
N ASN A 126 -0.58 1.56 15.15
CA ASN A 126 -0.52 2.69 16.07
C ASN A 126 -1.89 3.35 16.26
N LEU A 127 -2.69 3.44 15.20
CA LEU A 127 -4.07 3.93 15.27
C LEU A 127 -4.96 2.97 16.06
N GLU A 128 -4.83 1.66 15.85
CA GLU A 128 -5.56 0.63 16.62
C GLU A 128 -5.27 0.68 18.12
N LYS A 129 -4.03 0.98 18.50
CA LYS A 129 -3.65 1.14 19.92
C LYS A 129 -4.35 2.33 20.59
N VAL A 130 -4.69 3.37 19.84
CA VAL A 130 -5.30 4.60 20.37
C VAL A 130 -6.83 4.57 20.25
N TYR A 131 -7.35 4.11 19.13
CA TYR A 131 -8.78 4.21 18.79
C TYR A 131 -9.51 2.86 18.79
N GLY A 132 -8.80 1.77 19.08
CA GLY A 132 -9.32 0.41 18.95
C GLY A 132 -9.29 -0.10 17.50
N ASN A 133 -9.53 -1.41 17.35
CA ASN A 133 -9.34 -2.11 16.07
C ASN A 133 -10.21 -1.55 14.95
N PHE A 134 -11.47 -1.21 15.24
CA PHE A 134 -12.41 -0.75 14.21
C PHE A 134 -12.07 0.65 13.69
N LEU A 135 -11.98 1.64 14.57
CA LEU A 135 -11.66 3.01 14.14
C LEU A 135 -10.22 3.14 13.62
N GLY A 136 -9.28 2.39 14.22
CA GLY A 136 -7.90 2.35 13.73
C GLY A 136 -7.80 1.84 12.30
N LEU A 137 -8.56 0.81 11.94
CA LEU A 137 -8.67 0.30 10.58
C LEU A 137 -9.27 1.36 9.62
N ILE A 138 -10.39 1.99 10.02
CA ILE A 138 -11.04 3.03 9.20
C ILE A 138 -10.06 4.18 8.94
N PHE A 139 -9.44 4.73 9.98
CA PHE A 139 -8.52 5.84 9.82
C PHE A 139 -7.29 5.49 8.97
N ALA A 140 -6.70 4.30 9.16
CA ALA A 140 -5.59 3.84 8.34
C ALA A 140 -5.99 3.70 6.86
N SER A 141 -7.19 3.20 6.59
CA SER A 141 -7.72 3.06 5.23
C SER A 141 -8.05 4.40 4.57
N CYS A 142 -8.55 5.38 5.36
CA CYS A 142 -8.71 6.75 4.89
C CYS A 142 -7.36 7.38 4.50
N LEU A 143 -6.35 7.28 5.37
CA LEU A 143 -5.02 7.82 5.10
C LEU A 143 -4.35 7.12 3.91
N PHE A 144 -4.57 5.81 3.75
CA PHE A 144 -4.13 5.06 2.58
C PHE A 144 -4.81 5.56 1.29
N SER A 145 -6.11 5.80 1.32
CA SER A 145 -6.84 6.36 0.17
C SER A 145 -6.35 7.77 -0.17
N LEU A 146 -6.17 8.63 0.84
CA LEU A 146 -5.64 9.98 0.65
C LEU A 146 -4.22 9.98 0.07
N TRP A 147 -3.38 9.00 0.45
CA TRP A 147 -2.06 8.83 -0.15
C TRP A 147 -2.10 8.74 -1.67
N HIS A 148 -3.10 8.08 -2.24
CA HIS A 148 -3.24 7.90 -3.69
C HIS A 148 -3.54 9.22 -4.43
N ILE A 149 -3.89 10.29 -3.71
CA ILE A 149 -4.00 11.64 -4.28
C ILE A 149 -2.63 12.13 -4.80
N THR A 150 -1.53 11.64 -4.25
CA THR A 150 -0.19 12.03 -4.70
C THR A 150 0.16 11.47 -6.07
N VAL A 151 -0.50 10.40 -6.50
CA VAL A 151 -0.25 9.72 -7.78
C VAL A 151 -1.09 10.37 -8.87
N ARG A 152 -0.67 11.56 -9.32
CA ARG A 152 -1.39 12.37 -10.33
C ARG A 152 -1.18 11.93 -11.79
N PHE A 153 -0.42 10.87 -12.02
CA PHE A 153 0.01 10.51 -13.37
C PHE A 153 -1.09 10.09 -14.34
N TYR A 154 -2.25 9.71 -13.79
CA TYR A 154 -3.36 9.20 -14.59
C TYR A 154 -4.51 10.20 -14.60
N PRO A 155 -4.71 10.96 -15.71
CA PRO A 155 -5.90 11.79 -15.88
C PRO A 155 -7.17 10.97 -15.64
N GLY A 156 -8.04 11.45 -14.75
CA GLY A 156 -9.29 10.74 -14.41
C GLY A 156 -9.19 9.78 -13.20
N TRP A 157 -8.02 9.50 -12.66
CA TRP A 157 -7.86 8.62 -11.49
C TRP A 157 -8.36 9.24 -10.19
N MET A 158 -8.42 10.56 -10.13
CA MET A 158 -8.78 11.35 -8.95
C MET A 158 -10.27 11.65 -8.84
N THR A 159 -11.11 10.68 -9.14
CA THR A 159 -12.54 10.82 -8.89
C THR A 159 -12.89 10.41 -7.45
N PRO A 160 -13.99 10.94 -6.85
CA PRO A 160 -14.48 10.43 -5.56
C PRO A 160 -14.72 8.92 -5.57
N ILE A 161 -15.11 8.37 -6.71
CA ILE A 161 -15.33 6.93 -6.88
C ILE A 161 -14.01 6.16 -6.78
N SER A 162 -12.95 6.63 -7.43
CA SER A 162 -11.63 5.97 -7.32
C SER A 162 -11.07 6.05 -5.90
N LEU A 163 -11.25 7.16 -5.19
CA LEU A 163 -10.87 7.25 -3.78
C LEU A 163 -11.67 6.28 -2.90
N LEU A 164 -12.98 6.14 -3.17
CA LEU A 164 -13.82 5.16 -2.47
C LEU A 164 -13.39 3.73 -2.76
N LYS A 165 -13.01 3.40 -4.01
CA LYS A 165 -12.43 2.09 -4.36
C LYS A 165 -11.17 1.81 -3.54
N VAL A 166 -10.21 2.74 -3.56
CA VAL A 166 -8.94 2.60 -2.83
C VAL A 166 -9.18 2.49 -1.33
N PHE A 167 -10.11 3.24 -0.77
CA PHE A 167 -10.54 3.10 0.62
C PHE A 167 -11.08 1.72 0.92
N SER A 168 -11.99 1.20 0.08
CA SER A 168 -12.61 -0.13 0.26
C SER A 168 -11.57 -1.25 0.17
N VAL A 169 -10.66 -1.17 -0.80
CA VAL A 169 -9.52 -2.09 -0.90
C VAL A 169 -8.61 -1.97 0.32
N GLY A 170 -8.39 -0.74 0.77
CA GLY A 170 -7.65 -0.44 2.00
C GLY A 170 -8.24 -1.12 3.23
N LEU A 171 -9.57 -1.13 3.37
CA LEU A 171 -10.27 -1.86 4.44
C LEU A 171 -10.01 -3.37 4.36
N LEU A 172 -10.13 -3.97 3.17
CA LEU A 172 -9.93 -5.41 2.97
C LEU A 172 -8.49 -5.84 3.32
N TRP A 173 -7.49 -5.06 2.89
CA TRP A 173 -6.09 -5.33 3.24
C TRP A 173 -5.83 -5.12 4.72
N GLY A 174 -6.42 -4.09 5.33
CA GLY A 174 -6.32 -3.86 6.77
C GLY A 174 -6.97 -4.97 7.59
N LEU A 175 -8.13 -5.48 7.17
CA LEU A 175 -8.79 -6.64 7.78
C LEU A 175 -7.94 -7.91 7.66
N SER A 176 -7.35 -8.16 6.49
CA SER A 176 -6.46 -9.31 6.29
C SER A 176 -5.27 -9.27 7.24
N PHE A 177 -4.69 -8.07 7.42
CA PHE A 177 -3.62 -7.86 8.39
C PHE A 177 -4.09 -8.05 9.83
N GLN A 178 -5.25 -7.53 10.21
CA GLN A 178 -5.83 -7.74 11.55
C GLN A 178 -6.03 -9.23 11.84
N LYS A 179 -6.51 -9.99 10.84
CA LYS A 179 -6.79 -11.42 10.98
C LYS A 179 -5.54 -12.27 11.09
N THR A 180 -4.55 -11.97 10.27
CA THR A 180 -3.32 -12.79 10.16
C THR A 180 -2.18 -12.32 11.06
N LYS A 181 -2.15 -11.03 11.41
CA LYS A 181 -1.04 -10.33 12.07
C LYS A 181 0.27 -10.46 11.30
N ASN A 182 0.19 -10.70 9.99
CA ASN A 182 1.30 -10.99 9.10
C ASN A 182 1.19 -10.14 7.82
N LEU A 183 2.27 -9.46 7.45
CA LEU A 183 2.31 -8.60 6.25
C LEU A 183 2.22 -9.37 4.94
N ILE A 184 2.49 -10.67 4.93
CA ILE A 184 2.35 -11.50 3.71
C ILE A 184 0.93 -11.35 3.14
N ALA A 185 -0.11 -11.36 3.99
CA ALA A 185 -1.49 -11.31 3.52
C ALA A 185 -1.82 -10.02 2.72
N PRO A 186 -1.66 -8.79 3.28
CA PRO A 186 -1.94 -7.59 2.52
C PRO A 186 -0.94 -7.36 1.39
N CYS A 187 0.36 -7.68 1.56
CA CYS A 187 1.35 -7.53 0.50
C CYS A 187 1.03 -8.41 -0.72
N LEU A 188 0.70 -9.67 -0.51
CA LEU A 188 0.36 -10.60 -1.59
C LEU A 188 -0.92 -10.18 -2.29
N SER A 189 -1.95 -9.80 -1.54
CA SER A 189 -3.20 -9.31 -2.11
C SER A 189 -2.96 -8.03 -2.94
N HIS A 190 -2.21 -7.08 -2.41
CA HIS A 190 -1.88 -5.83 -3.10
C HIS A 190 -1.05 -6.08 -4.37
N PHE A 191 -0.05 -6.93 -4.29
CA PHE A 191 0.75 -7.36 -5.43
C PHE A 191 -0.11 -7.97 -6.54
N LEU A 192 -1.00 -8.92 -6.21
CA LEU A 192 -1.89 -9.57 -7.17
C LEU A 192 -2.84 -8.56 -7.83
N VAL A 193 -3.43 -7.66 -7.05
CA VAL A 193 -4.29 -6.58 -7.58
C VAL A 193 -3.48 -5.69 -8.51
N GLY A 194 -2.30 -5.27 -8.11
CA GLY A 194 -1.43 -4.41 -8.92
C GLY A 194 -1.02 -5.07 -10.23
N ILE A 195 -0.52 -6.31 -10.21
CA ILE A 195 -0.02 -6.97 -11.43
C ILE A 195 -1.13 -7.42 -12.38
N LEU A 196 -2.31 -7.76 -11.86
CA LEU A 196 -3.43 -8.23 -12.69
C LEU A 196 -4.29 -7.09 -13.24
N LEU A 197 -4.31 -5.92 -12.57
CA LEU A 197 -5.10 -4.75 -12.99
C LEU A 197 -4.21 -3.57 -13.43
N SER A 198 -2.88 -3.76 -13.52
CA SER A 198 -1.99 -2.71 -14.03
C SER A 198 -2.13 -2.56 -15.55
N TYR A 199 -2.22 -1.34 -15.97
CA TYR A 199 -2.41 -0.91 -17.36
C TYR A 199 -1.09 -0.69 -18.07
#